data_921c53c25eeebf0903f4e108ab8697ba
#
_entry.id   921c53c25eeebf0903f4e108ab8697ba
#
_cell.length_a   1.000
_cell.length_b   1.000
_cell.length_c   1.000
_cell.angle_alpha   90.00
_cell.angle_beta   90.00
_cell.angle_gamma   90.00
#
_symmetry.space_group_name_H-M   'P 1'
#
loop_
_entity.id
_entity.type
_entity.pdbx_description
1 polymer ?
#
loop_
_entity_poly.entity_id
_entity_poly.type
_entity_poly.pdbx_seq_one_letter_code
_entity_poly.pdbx_strand_id
1 'polypeptide(L)'
;MQAPAKATEIGLVLQGGGALGAYEYGAITALLELIDEAIGKGHAVSLKAVTGVSIGAINAACVVGAAGRTDARRRLASLWNDLVLETPMFWPRQARRDLALYGLPNFYSLRADMLSFATWTHVYDTRPLLPTLTRHVDFAELNASETVFVVTAVDVESGVLKRFSNKKLDKTECTSIEPHHVLASGSLPPQFPWTEIKEGSGARRYWDGGIVDNTPLTDAIDAFSVDKDVRRLLVVMNLFPQGARLPTTLFEVTERVDELRFGNRLHQDTKTADRINMLASTIDALAGLVPGELPPELALNVATARAFKLVKTIEVTLEPESESADEYGFRDFSREGIESRRAAGRAIALSTLRPEFDQL
;
A
#
# COMPACT_ATOMS: atom_id res chain seq x y z
N MET A 1 37.97 -15.42 0.58
CA MET A 1 37.27 -14.22 0.05
C MET A 1 35.78 -14.51 0.19
N GLN A 2 35.06 -13.75 1.02
CA GLN A 2 33.61 -13.82 1.01
C GLN A 2 33.10 -13.33 -0.34
N ALA A 3 32.12 -14.00 -0.93
CA ALA A 3 31.43 -13.51 -2.11
C ALA A 3 30.92 -12.08 -1.84
N PRO A 4 30.98 -11.17 -2.84
CA PRO A 4 30.45 -9.83 -2.65
C PRO A 4 28.98 -9.93 -2.24
N ALA A 5 28.59 -9.16 -1.23
CA ALA A 5 27.20 -9.13 -0.78
C ALA A 5 26.29 -8.73 -1.95
N LYS A 6 25.24 -9.52 -2.21
CA LYS A 6 24.29 -9.24 -3.29
C LYS A 6 23.55 -7.94 -2.99
N ALA A 7 23.34 -7.12 -4.02
CA ALA A 7 22.47 -5.96 -3.90
C ALA A 7 21.05 -6.40 -3.52
N THR A 8 20.37 -5.61 -2.70
CA THR A 8 19.00 -5.91 -2.25
C THR A 8 18.04 -4.84 -2.75
N GLU A 9 17.06 -5.27 -3.50
CA GLU A 9 15.92 -4.44 -3.92
C GLU A 9 14.71 -4.73 -3.03
N ILE A 10 14.05 -3.68 -2.55
CA ILE A 10 12.86 -3.76 -1.70
C ILE A 10 11.68 -3.20 -2.48
N GLY A 11 10.62 -3.98 -2.60
CA GLY A 11 9.29 -3.53 -2.99
C GLY A 11 8.41 -3.40 -1.76
N LEU A 12 7.68 -2.31 -1.65
CA LEU A 12 6.75 -2.03 -0.56
C LEU A 12 5.33 -1.97 -1.09
N VAL A 13 4.43 -2.75 -0.51
CA VAL A 13 3.01 -2.80 -0.88
C VAL A 13 2.17 -2.36 0.30
N LEU A 14 1.35 -1.32 0.09
CA LEU A 14 0.53 -0.66 1.09
C LEU A 14 -0.95 -0.84 0.77
N GLN A 15 -1.70 -1.39 1.71
CA GLN A 15 -3.13 -1.64 1.56
C GLN A 15 -3.99 -0.39 1.83
N GLY A 16 -5.18 -0.35 1.27
CA GLY A 16 -6.22 0.59 1.69
C GLY A 16 -6.81 0.17 3.03
N GLY A 17 -7.21 1.12 3.88
CA GLY A 17 -7.77 0.80 5.19
C GLY A 17 -8.07 2.02 6.08
N GLY A 18 -8.21 3.21 5.53
CA GLY A 18 -8.54 4.41 6.28
C GLY A 18 -7.56 4.68 7.44
N ALA A 19 -8.08 4.79 8.67
CA ALA A 19 -7.25 5.05 9.85
C ALA A 19 -6.24 3.94 10.18
N LEU A 20 -6.43 2.72 9.63
CA LEU A 20 -5.44 1.63 9.77
C LEU A 20 -4.11 1.97 9.08
N GLY A 21 -4.09 2.88 8.12
CA GLY A 21 -2.86 3.37 7.51
C GLY A 21 -1.85 4.00 8.49
N ALA A 22 -2.28 4.34 9.72
CA ALA A 22 -1.37 4.74 10.79
C ALA A 22 -0.43 3.60 11.23
N TYR A 23 -0.88 2.35 11.12
CA TYR A 23 -0.03 1.18 11.31
C TYR A 23 1.07 1.12 10.23
N GLU A 24 0.68 1.34 8.97
CA GLU A 24 1.64 1.42 7.86
C GLU A 24 2.66 2.54 8.08
N TYR A 25 2.22 3.72 8.54
CA TYR A 25 3.13 4.81 8.87
C TYR A 25 4.21 4.38 9.87
N GLY A 26 3.83 3.68 10.94
CA GLY A 26 4.79 3.13 11.91
C GLY A 26 5.75 2.12 11.28
N ALA A 27 5.21 1.18 10.51
CA ALA A 27 5.96 0.13 9.84
C ALA A 27 6.90 0.67 8.75
N ILE A 28 6.46 1.64 7.95
CA ILE A 28 7.30 2.32 6.95
C ILE A 28 8.47 3.03 7.64
N THR A 29 8.20 3.72 8.76
CA THR A 29 9.25 4.40 9.52
C THR A 29 10.34 3.40 9.94
N ALA A 30 9.97 2.24 10.48
CA ALA A 30 10.89 1.18 10.86
C ALA A 30 11.67 0.62 9.66
N LEU A 31 10.99 0.35 8.54
CA LEU A 31 11.64 -0.13 7.32
C LEU A 31 12.69 0.86 6.80
N LEU A 32 12.36 2.15 6.75
CA LEU A 32 13.30 3.18 6.29
C LEU A 32 14.50 3.32 7.21
N GLU A 33 14.34 3.15 8.54
CA GLU A 33 15.43 3.09 9.50
C GLU A 33 16.33 1.88 9.26
N LEU A 34 15.75 0.69 9.02
CA LEU A 34 16.52 -0.52 8.71
C LEU A 34 17.32 -0.38 7.41
N ILE A 35 16.74 0.24 6.40
CA ILE A 35 17.44 0.56 5.14
C ILE A 35 18.63 1.50 5.41
N ASP A 36 18.43 2.56 6.21
CA ASP A 36 19.51 3.49 6.57
C ASP A 36 20.63 2.77 7.34
N GLU A 37 20.29 1.90 8.29
CA GLU A 37 21.27 1.08 9.04
C GLU A 37 22.07 0.16 8.10
N ALA A 38 21.41 -0.53 7.17
CA ALA A 38 22.06 -1.43 6.23
C ALA A 38 23.00 -0.69 5.29
N ILE A 39 22.59 0.45 4.75
CA ILE A 39 23.44 1.29 3.91
C ILE A 39 24.62 1.82 4.72
N GLY A 40 24.40 2.23 5.97
CA GLY A 40 25.48 2.66 6.90
C GLY A 40 26.52 1.57 7.19
N LYS A 41 26.14 0.30 7.10
CA LYS A 41 27.03 -0.87 7.20
C LYS A 41 27.71 -1.24 5.86
N GLY A 42 27.41 -0.52 4.78
CA GLY A 42 27.99 -0.73 3.46
C GLY A 42 27.23 -1.69 2.55
N HIS A 43 26.00 -2.12 2.93
CA HIS A 43 25.16 -2.95 2.06
C HIS A 43 24.49 -2.13 0.96
N ALA A 44 24.42 -2.70 -0.25
CA ALA A 44 23.71 -2.09 -1.38
C ALA A 44 22.21 -2.42 -1.26
N VAL A 45 21.44 -1.52 -0.66
CA VAL A 45 19.99 -1.67 -0.47
C VAL A 45 19.26 -0.51 -1.14
N SER A 46 18.22 -0.81 -1.91
CA SER A 46 17.38 0.21 -2.56
C SER A 46 15.89 -0.07 -2.36
N LEU A 47 15.12 0.98 -2.12
CA LEU A 47 13.66 0.93 -2.21
C LEU A 47 13.27 1.06 -3.69
N LYS A 48 12.98 -0.06 -4.32
CA LYS A 48 12.78 -0.16 -5.77
C LYS A 48 11.39 0.28 -6.20
N ALA A 49 10.38 -0.12 -5.43
CA ALA A 49 8.98 0.20 -5.70
C ALA A 49 8.21 0.46 -4.42
N VAL A 50 7.25 1.36 -4.51
CA VAL A 50 6.19 1.54 -3.50
C VAL A 50 4.86 1.58 -4.23
N THR A 51 4.02 0.60 -3.95
CA THR A 51 2.67 0.52 -4.50
C THR A 51 1.65 0.72 -3.39
N GLY A 52 0.55 1.38 -3.69
CA GLY A 52 -0.44 1.66 -2.65
C GLY A 52 -1.84 1.84 -3.19
N VAL A 53 -2.80 1.61 -2.29
CA VAL A 53 -4.24 1.76 -2.53
C VAL A 53 -4.84 2.62 -1.42
N SER A 54 -5.75 3.54 -1.75
CA SER A 54 -6.47 4.35 -0.76
C SER A 54 -5.50 5.08 0.19
N ILE A 55 -5.63 4.89 1.50
CA ILE A 55 -4.69 5.46 2.48
C ILE A 55 -3.24 4.99 2.25
N GLY A 56 -3.06 3.74 1.79
CA GLY A 56 -1.75 3.23 1.40
C GLY A 56 -1.16 4.00 0.22
N ALA A 57 -1.97 4.48 -0.74
CA ALA A 57 -1.50 5.34 -1.82
C ALA A 57 -1.05 6.73 -1.29
N ILE A 58 -1.72 7.25 -0.27
CA ILE A 58 -1.32 8.51 0.39
C ILE A 58 0.03 8.34 1.11
N ASN A 59 0.19 7.25 1.88
CA ASN A 59 1.46 6.91 2.52
C ASN A 59 2.57 6.71 1.49
N ALA A 60 2.30 5.95 0.41
CA ALA A 60 3.23 5.72 -0.69
C ALA A 60 3.70 7.02 -1.35
N ALA A 61 2.76 7.93 -1.64
CA ALA A 61 3.06 9.22 -2.24
C ALA A 61 3.96 10.09 -1.35
N CYS A 62 3.74 10.09 -0.02
CA CYS A 62 4.62 10.78 0.93
C CYS A 62 6.04 10.19 0.96
N VAL A 63 6.17 8.86 0.78
CA VAL A 63 7.49 8.19 0.76
C VAL A 63 8.26 8.52 -0.52
N VAL A 64 7.61 8.36 -1.67
CA VAL A 64 8.27 8.52 -2.98
C VAL A 64 8.44 9.99 -3.35
N GLY A 65 7.53 10.87 -2.93
CA GLY A 65 7.61 12.32 -3.13
C GLY A 65 8.53 13.04 -2.12
N ALA A 66 9.39 12.34 -1.42
CA ALA A 66 10.33 12.91 -0.45
C ALA A 66 11.75 12.96 -1.02
N ALA A 67 12.50 14.00 -0.65
CA ALA A 67 13.91 14.19 -1.05
C ALA A 67 14.88 13.15 -0.40
N GLY A 68 14.37 12.11 0.21
CA GLY A 68 15.10 11.03 0.83
C GLY A 68 14.38 10.46 2.06
N ARG A 69 14.93 9.37 2.62
CA ARG A 69 14.27 8.60 3.69
C ARG A 69 14.00 9.40 4.98
N THR A 70 14.90 10.28 5.36
CA THR A 70 14.67 11.18 6.53
C THR A 70 13.52 12.15 6.27
N ASP A 71 13.43 12.72 5.06
CA ASP A 71 12.32 13.59 4.66
C ASP A 71 11.00 12.81 4.57
N ALA A 72 11.03 11.57 4.06
CA ALA A 72 9.87 10.69 4.02
C ALA A 72 9.27 10.45 5.42
N ARG A 73 10.11 10.12 6.41
CA ARG A 73 9.66 9.95 7.80
C ARG A 73 9.05 11.24 8.37
N ARG A 74 9.64 12.39 8.07
CA ARG A 74 9.13 13.68 8.51
C ARG A 74 7.79 14.02 7.87
N ARG A 75 7.64 13.80 6.54
CA ARG A 75 6.40 14.05 5.80
C ARG A 75 5.25 13.15 6.28
N LEU A 76 5.53 11.85 6.49
CA LEU A 76 4.56 10.93 7.09
C LEU A 76 4.11 11.39 8.49
N ALA A 77 5.04 11.78 9.34
CA ALA A 77 4.71 12.30 10.67
C ALA A 77 3.83 13.56 10.60
N SER A 78 4.16 14.48 9.70
CA SER A 78 3.38 15.70 9.50
C SER A 78 2.00 15.42 8.91
N LEU A 79 1.89 14.52 7.92
CA LEU A 79 0.63 14.08 7.34
C LEU A 79 -0.30 13.49 8.41
N TRP A 80 0.20 12.49 9.15
CA TRP A 80 -0.63 11.82 10.15
C TRP A 80 -1.01 12.72 11.31
N ASN A 81 -0.18 13.72 11.65
CA ASN A 81 -0.57 14.76 12.60
C ASN A 81 -1.71 15.65 12.05
N ASP A 82 -1.70 15.99 10.75
CA ASP A 82 -2.78 16.74 10.11
C ASP A 82 -4.09 15.92 9.98
N LEU A 83 -3.99 14.59 9.96
CA LEU A 83 -5.14 13.68 9.91
C LEU A 83 -5.70 13.33 11.29
N VAL A 84 -5.03 13.73 12.37
CA VAL A 84 -5.55 13.54 13.73
C VAL A 84 -6.83 14.33 13.93
N LEU A 85 -7.84 13.65 14.47
CA LEU A 85 -9.01 14.29 14.99
C LEU A 85 -8.82 14.55 16.51
N GLU A 86 -8.55 15.79 16.85
CA GLU A 86 -8.39 16.18 18.25
C GLU A 86 -9.71 16.11 18.98
N THR A 87 -9.74 15.34 20.04
CA THR A 87 -10.92 15.12 20.86
C THR A 87 -10.59 15.25 22.35
N PRO A 88 -11.51 15.77 23.17
CA PRO A 88 -11.27 15.83 24.62
C PRO A 88 -11.02 14.43 25.20
N MET A 89 -9.94 14.27 25.97
CA MET A 89 -9.54 12.98 26.56
C MET A 89 -10.61 12.37 27.49
N PHE A 90 -11.46 13.20 28.08
CA PHE A 90 -12.54 12.76 28.97
C PHE A 90 -13.78 12.22 28.23
N TRP A 91 -13.82 12.31 26.89
CA TRP A 91 -14.89 11.71 26.12
C TRP A 91 -14.74 10.19 26.07
N PRO A 92 -15.86 9.42 26.08
CA PRO A 92 -15.81 7.99 25.86
C PRO A 92 -15.13 7.67 24.52
N ARG A 93 -14.36 6.58 24.46
CA ARG A 93 -13.63 6.14 23.24
C ARG A 93 -14.58 6.08 22.03
N GLN A 94 -15.77 5.50 22.23
CA GLN A 94 -16.78 5.42 21.18
C GLN A 94 -17.13 6.79 20.59
N ALA A 95 -17.41 7.78 21.43
CA ALA A 95 -17.75 9.13 20.98
C ALA A 95 -16.59 9.81 20.22
N ARG A 96 -15.35 9.53 20.61
CA ARG A 96 -14.15 10.05 19.93
C ARG A 96 -13.99 9.44 18.52
N ARG A 97 -14.25 8.15 18.37
CA ARG A 97 -14.28 7.44 17.07
C ARG A 97 -15.38 7.96 16.17
N ASP A 98 -16.58 8.07 16.72
CA ASP A 98 -17.78 8.44 15.97
C ASP A 98 -17.74 9.90 15.49
N LEU A 99 -16.88 10.72 16.08
CA LEU A 99 -16.72 12.11 15.63
C LEU A 99 -16.24 12.21 14.16
N ALA A 100 -15.44 11.28 13.70
CA ALA A 100 -15.00 11.21 12.30
C ALA A 100 -16.15 11.00 11.31
N LEU A 101 -17.32 10.52 11.76
CA LEU A 101 -18.53 10.45 10.94
C LEU A 101 -19.07 11.84 10.54
N TYR A 102 -18.71 12.88 11.27
CA TYR A 102 -19.11 14.25 10.97
C TYR A 102 -18.09 15.00 10.10
N GLY A 103 -16.97 14.35 9.77
CA GLY A 103 -15.93 14.86 8.90
C GLY A 103 -14.54 14.85 9.56
N LEU A 104 -13.53 14.91 8.71
CA LEU A 104 -12.13 15.03 9.09
C LEU A 104 -11.57 16.23 8.30
N PRO A 105 -11.29 17.37 8.93
CA PRO A 105 -11.11 18.66 8.26
C PRO A 105 -10.09 18.68 7.12
N ASN A 106 -8.99 17.91 7.25
CA ASN A 106 -7.92 17.81 6.26
C ASN A 106 -8.08 16.62 5.30
N PHE A 107 -9.21 15.90 5.36
CA PHE A 107 -9.44 14.71 4.56
C PHE A 107 -10.80 14.75 3.85
N TYR A 108 -11.92 14.88 4.61
CA TYR A 108 -13.26 14.92 4.05
C TYR A 108 -14.21 15.72 4.95
N SER A 109 -15.30 16.21 4.38
CA SER A 109 -16.38 16.90 5.09
C SER A 109 -17.74 16.33 4.72
N LEU A 110 -18.72 16.43 5.62
CA LEU A 110 -20.10 16.13 5.27
C LEU A 110 -20.60 17.07 4.18
N ARG A 111 -21.47 16.57 3.31
CA ARG A 111 -22.18 17.39 2.35
C ARG A 111 -23.18 18.30 3.06
N ALA A 112 -23.29 19.52 2.55
CA ALA A 112 -24.19 20.55 3.13
C ALA A 112 -25.58 20.55 2.47
N ASP A 113 -25.77 19.87 1.31
CA ASP A 113 -26.99 19.92 0.50
C ASP A 113 -28.03 18.86 0.95
N MET A 114 -28.39 18.88 2.23
CA MET A 114 -29.30 17.90 2.84
C MET A 114 -30.69 17.81 2.14
N LEU A 115 -31.13 18.88 1.49
CA LEU A 115 -32.39 18.86 0.74
C LEU A 115 -32.34 18.01 -0.52
N SER A 116 -31.14 17.67 -1.00
CA SER A 116 -30.92 16.84 -2.21
C SER A 116 -30.59 15.38 -1.87
N PHE A 117 -30.82 14.93 -0.65
CA PHE A 117 -30.42 13.59 -0.16
C PHE A 117 -30.86 12.44 -1.07
N ALA A 118 -32.05 12.52 -1.65
CA ALA A 118 -32.56 11.48 -2.55
C ALA A 118 -31.76 11.29 -3.85
N THR A 119 -30.93 12.27 -4.21
CA THR A 119 -30.08 12.25 -5.43
C THR A 119 -28.58 12.09 -5.10
N TRP A 120 -28.23 11.87 -3.84
CA TRP A 120 -26.85 11.70 -3.45
C TRP A 120 -26.28 10.39 -4.00
N THR A 121 -25.07 10.50 -4.57
CA THR A 121 -24.23 9.37 -4.96
C THR A 121 -23.15 9.06 -3.95
N HIS A 122 -22.95 9.96 -2.94
CA HIS A 122 -21.94 9.85 -1.90
C HIS A 122 -22.32 10.71 -0.69
N VAL A 123 -21.70 10.42 0.46
CA VAL A 123 -22.03 11.07 1.75
C VAL A 123 -21.09 12.24 2.03
N TYR A 124 -19.81 12.14 1.68
CA TYR A 124 -18.77 13.09 2.00
C TYR A 124 -18.17 13.76 0.77
N ASP A 125 -17.66 14.94 0.96
CA ASP A 125 -16.84 15.68 0.00
C ASP A 125 -15.35 15.48 0.34
N THR A 126 -14.55 15.02 -0.60
CA THR A 126 -13.12 14.75 -0.44
C THR A 126 -12.20 15.87 -0.91
N ARG A 127 -12.75 17.01 -1.35
CA ARG A 127 -11.93 18.16 -1.76
C ARG A 127 -10.93 18.63 -0.70
N PRO A 128 -11.20 18.54 0.64
CA PRO A 128 -10.22 18.89 1.65
C PRO A 128 -8.91 18.10 1.59
N LEU A 129 -8.91 16.89 1.01
CA LEU A 129 -7.70 16.09 0.87
C LEU A 129 -6.70 16.65 -0.14
N LEU A 130 -7.15 17.36 -1.19
CA LEU A 130 -6.25 17.89 -2.23
C LEU A 130 -5.18 18.85 -1.69
N PRO A 131 -5.52 19.89 -0.90
CA PRO A 131 -4.49 20.74 -0.29
C PRO A 131 -3.62 19.99 0.71
N THR A 132 -4.14 18.96 1.38
CA THR A 132 -3.34 18.11 2.27
C THR A 132 -2.29 17.32 1.49
N LEU A 133 -2.69 16.69 0.38
CA LEU A 133 -1.75 16.00 -0.51
C LEU A 133 -0.66 16.93 -1.02
N THR A 134 -1.02 18.12 -1.52
CA THR A 134 -0.02 19.08 -2.04
C THR A 134 0.90 19.66 -0.97
N ARG A 135 0.49 19.66 0.29
CA ARG A 135 1.33 20.09 1.43
C ARG A 135 2.37 19.04 1.80
N HIS A 136 2.00 17.77 1.76
CA HIS A 136 2.84 16.67 2.28
C HIS A 136 3.57 15.89 1.19
N VAL A 137 3.15 15.97 -0.06
CA VAL A 137 3.76 15.27 -1.20
C VAL A 137 4.35 16.28 -2.18
N ASP A 138 5.62 16.11 -2.50
CA ASP A 138 6.22 16.80 -3.64
C ASP A 138 6.03 15.96 -4.89
N PHE A 139 5.06 16.34 -5.72
CA PHE A 139 4.73 15.59 -6.93
C PHE A 139 5.80 15.74 -8.01
N ALA A 140 6.64 16.79 -7.97
CA ALA A 140 7.78 16.91 -8.87
C ALA A 140 8.87 15.89 -8.51
N GLU A 141 9.23 15.79 -7.23
CA GLU A 141 10.14 14.75 -6.72
C GLU A 141 9.60 13.35 -6.96
N LEU A 142 8.29 13.11 -6.71
CA LEU A 142 7.66 11.82 -6.97
C LEU A 142 7.82 11.38 -8.43
N ASN A 143 7.55 12.28 -9.38
CA ASN A 143 7.66 11.98 -10.80
C ASN A 143 9.12 11.82 -11.26
N ALA A 144 10.06 12.50 -10.64
CA ALA A 144 11.49 12.39 -10.92
C ALA A 144 12.15 11.18 -10.23
N SER A 145 11.53 10.63 -9.18
CA SER A 145 12.10 9.57 -8.36
C SER A 145 12.50 8.32 -9.15
N GLU A 146 13.62 7.71 -8.78
CA GLU A 146 14.02 6.40 -9.30
C GLU A 146 13.21 5.25 -8.67
N THR A 147 12.59 5.48 -7.51
CA THR A 147 11.64 4.55 -6.92
C THR A 147 10.36 4.54 -7.74
N VAL A 148 9.94 3.37 -8.18
CA VAL A 148 8.67 3.20 -8.90
C VAL A 148 7.52 3.43 -7.93
N PHE A 149 6.64 4.36 -8.28
CA PHE A 149 5.38 4.60 -7.60
C PHE A 149 4.23 4.05 -8.43
N VAL A 150 3.35 3.26 -7.81
CA VAL A 150 2.12 2.81 -8.46
C VAL A 150 0.94 3.05 -7.54
N VAL A 151 -0.08 3.68 -8.07
CA VAL A 151 -1.38 3.84 -7.42
C VAL A 151 -2.48 3.27 -8.31
N THR A 152 -3.44 2.58 -7.70
CA THR A 152 -4.53 1.93 -8.44
C THR A 152 -5.88 2.57 -8.15
N ALA A 153 -6.74 2.63 -9.16
CA ALA A 153 -8.12 3.07 -9.05
C ALA A 153 -9.00 2.27 -10.02
N VAL A 154 -10.31 2.21 -9.78
CA VAL A 154 -11.25 1.50 -10.65
C VAL A 154 -11.99 2.48 -11.53
N ASP A 155 -11.91 2.30 -12.85
CA ASP A 155 -12.74 3.05 -13.79
C ASP A 155 -14.22 2.68 -13.58
N VAL A 156 -15.04 3.66 -13.22
CA VAL A 156 -16.44 3.44 -12.80
C VAL A 156 -17.30 2.87 -13.94
N GLU A 157 -17.01 3.27 -15.18
CA GLU A 157 -17.83 2.90 -16.32
C GLU A 157 -17.48 1.51 -16.87
N SER A 158 -16.19 1.20 -16.93
CA SER A 158 -15.70 -0.08 -17.45
C SER A 158 -15.52 -1.18 -16.40
N GLY A 159 -15.42 -0.81 -15.11
CA GLY A 159 -15.09 -1.74 -14.02
C GLY A 159 -13.63 -2.23 -14.04
N VAL A 160 -12.78 -1.67 -14.89
CA VAL A 160 -11.38 -2.10 -15.06
C VAL A 160 -10.49 -1.40 -14.04
N LEU A 161 -9.59 -2.17 -13.41
CA LEU A 161 -8.56 -1.62 -12.54
C LEU A 161 -7.52 -0.86 -13.38
N LYS A 162 -7.42 0.44 -13.16
CA LYS A 162 -6.43 1.33 -13.75
C LYS A 162 -5.24 1.47 -12.82
N ARG A 163 -4.05 1.47 -13.42
CA ARG A 163 -2.78 1.72 -12.75
C ARG A 163 -2.20 3.03 -13.23
N PHE A 164 -1.80 3.88 -12.30
CA PHE A 164 -1.05 5.12 -12.59
C PHE A 164 0.35 4.97 -11.99
N SER A 165 1.38 5.12 -12.82
CA SER A 165 2.76 4.94 -12.41
C SER A 165 3.66 6.06 -12.91
N ASN A 166 4.61 6.52 -12.07
CA ASN A 166 5.63 7.49 -12.47
C ASN A 166 6.70 6.92 -13.42
N LYS A 167 6.72 5.61 -13.61
CA LYS A 167 7.64 4.92 -14.54
C LYS A 167 6.85 3.96 -15.44
N LYS A 168 7.37 3.69 -16.62
CA LYS A 168 6.81 2.64 -17.48
C LYS A 168 7.11 1.26 -16.88
N LEU A 169 6.07 0.44 -16.75
CA LEU A 169 6.16 -0.97 -16.39
C LEU A 169 5.66 -1.83 -17.57
N ASP A 170 5.80 -3.15 -17.45
CA ASP A 170 5.44 -4.08 -18.53
C ASP A 170 4.01 -3.87 -19.06
N LYS A 171 3.05 -3.67 -18.14
CA LYS A 171 1.63 -3.49 -18.47
C LYS A 171 1.07 -2.12 -18.09
N THR A 172 1.93 -1.15 -17.75
CA THR A 172 1.51 0.16 -17.26
C THR A 172 2.35 1.25 -17.91
N GLU A 173 1.69 2.16 -18.63
CA GLU A 173 2.36 3.31 -19.21
C GLU A 173 2.74 4.32 -18.11
N CYS A 174 3.80 5.09 -18.38
CA CYS A 174 4.22 6.16 -17.50
C CYS A 174 3.17 7.28 -17.49
N THR A 175 2.78 7.72 -16.30
CA THR A 175 1.83 8.80 -16.08
C THR A 175 2.49 9.88 -15.22
N SER A 176 2.33 11.14 -15.59
CA SER A 176 2.67 12.23 -14.67
C SER A 176 1.68 12.22 -13.51
N ILE A 177 2.15 11.78 -12.35
CA ILE A 177 1.32 11.63 -11.15
C ILE A 177 0.97 13.00 -10.59
N GLU A 178 -0.32 13.19 -10.35
CA GLU A 178 -0.91 14.41 -9.78
C GLU A 178 -1.75 14.06 -8.54
N PRO A 179 -2.10 15.04 -7.69
CA PRO A 179 -2.93 14.79 -6.49
C PRO A 179 -4.23 14.03 -6.77
N HIS A 180 -4.84 14.26 -7.94
CA HIS A 180 -6.09 13.61 -8.33
C HIS A 180 -5.95 12.09 -8.55
N HIS A 181 -4.76 11.59 -8.94
CA HIS A 181 -4.52 10.16 -9.07
C HIS A 181 -4.53 9.47 -7.69
N VAL A 182 -3.92 10.12 -6.68
CA VAL A 182 -3.93 9.63 -5.29
C VAL A 182 -5.33 9.75 -4.69
N LEU A 183 -6.03 10.86 -4.95
CA LEU A 183 -7.42 11.06 -4.52
C LEU A 183 -8.35 9.99 -5.10
N ALA A 184 -8.20 9.66 -6.40
CA ALA A 184 -9.00 8.64 -7.08
C ALA A 184 -8.88 7.27 -6.40
N SER A 185 -7.67 6.91 -5.96
CA SER A 185 -7.41 5.68 -5.22
C SER A 185 -8.10 5.63 -3.86
N GLY A 186 -8.41 6.78 -3.26
CA GLY A 186 -9.13 6.88 -1.99
C GLY A 186 -10.63 7.18 -2.11
N SER A 187 -11.19 7.16 -3.32
CA SER A 187 -12.59 7.48 -3.60
C SER A 187 -13.52 6.29 -3.38
N LEU A 188 -13.64 5.82 -2.12
CA LEU A 188 -14.41 4.61 -1.76
C LEU A 188 -15.92 4.90 -1.74
N PRO A 189 -16.73 4.28 -2.64
CA PRO A 189 -18.17 4.40 -2.63
C PRO A 189 -18.81 3.54 -1.50
N PRO A 190 -19.98 3.90 -0.99
CA PRO A 190 -20.75 5.11 -1.25
C PRO A 190 -20.33 6.30 -0.38
N GLN A 191 -19.28 6.18 0.42
CA GLN A 191 -18.82 7.23 1.33
C GLN A 191 -18.33 8.45 0.54
N PHE A 192 -17.47 8.24 -0.46
CA PHE A 192 -16.81 9.29 -1.22
C PHE A 192 -17.26 9.36 -2.69
N PRO A 193 -17.21 10.56 -3.32
CA PRO A 193 -17.50 10.71 -4.74
C PRO A 193 -16.45 9.98 -5.58
N TRP A 194 -16.79 9.67 -6.83
CA TRP A 194 -15.74 9.38 -7.81
C TRP A 194 -14.86 10.60 -8.04
N THR A 195 -13.60 10.34 -8.33
CA THR A 195 -12.67 11.39 -8.79
C THR A 195 -12.64 11.41 -10.31
N GLU A 196 -12.77 12.59 -10.90
CA GLU A 196 -12.66 12.78 -12.34
C GLU A 196 -11.22 13.13 -12.72
N ILE A 197 -10.65 12.37 -13.66
CA ILE A 197 -9.30 12.59 -14.20
C ILE A 197 -9.42 12.82 -15.69
N LYS A 198 -8.75 13.87 -16.18
CA LYS A 198 -8.66 14.17 -17.62
C LYS A 198 -7.72 13.19 -18.29
N GLU A 199 -8.20 12.49 -19.32
CA GLU A 199 -7.42 11.59 -20.14
C GLU A 199 -7.63 11.94 -21.63
N GLY A 200 -6.58 12.45 -22.28
CA GLY A 200 -6.65 12.90 -23.66
C GLY A 200 -7.68 14.02 -23.86
N SER A 201 -8.65 13.79 -24.75
CA SER A 201 -9.74 14.76 -25.03
C SER A 201 -10.98 14.60 -24.15
N GLY A 202 -10.98 13.62 -23.22
CA GLY A 202 -12.11 13.31 -22.35
C GLY A 202 -11.74 13.35 -20.87
N ALA A 203 -12.69 12.92 -20.05
CA ALA A 203 -12.50 12.72 -18.63
C ALA A 203 -13.08 11.34 -18.25
N ARG A 204 -12.40 10.64 -17.35
CA ARG A 204 -12.85 9.38 -16.79
C ARG A 204 -13.09 9.52 -15.30
N ARG A 205 -13.95 8.68 -14.77
CA ARG A 205 -14.36 8.68 -13.37
C ARG A 205 -13.83 7.45 -12.68
N TYR A 206 -13.21 7.67 -11.52
CA TYR A 206 -12.53 6.62 -10.80
C TYR A 206 -13.02 6.50 -9.36
N TRP A 207 -13.20 5.26 -8.92
CA TRP A 207 -13.36 4.87 -7.52
C TRP A 207 -12.09 4.23 -6.98
N ASP A 208 -12.09 4.01 -5.67
CA ASP A 208 -11.01 3.37 -4.91
C ASP A 208 -10.61 2.02 -5.53
N GLY A 209 -9.30 1.83 -5.70
CA GLY A 209 -8.72 0.60 -6.25
C GLY A 209 -8.99 -0.63 -5.40
N GLY A 210 -9.14 -0.45 -4.09
CA GLY A 210 -9.38 -1.52 -3.13
C GLY A 210 -10.67 -2.30 -3.35
N ILE A 211 -11.64 -1.73 -4.08
CA ILE A 211 -12.86 -2.45 -4.47
C ILE A 211 -12.53 -3.70 -5.29
N VAL A 212 -11.50 -3.65 -6.12
CA VAL A 212 -11.08 -4.74 -7.02
C VAL A 212 -9.81 -5.41 -6.52
N ASP A 213 -8.81 -4.64 -6.12
CA ASP A 213 -7.52 -5.13 -5.66
C ASP A 213 -6.93 -4.21 -4.58
N ASN A 214 -6.99 -4.67 -3.33
CA ASN A 214 -6.46 -3.93 -2.19
C ASN A 214 -4.98 -4.20 -1.93
N THR A 215 -4.34 -5.08 -2.71
CA THR A 215 -2.94 -5.47 -2.48
C THR A 215 -2.22 -5.64 -3.81
N PRO A 216 -1.78 -4.56 -4.48
CA PRO A 216 -1.19 -4.58 -5.81
C PRO A 216 0.24 -5.17 -5.82
N LEU A 217 0.37 -6.47 -5.51
CA LEU A 217 1.64 -7.21 -5.45
C LEU A 217 2.35 -7.25 -6.81
N THR A 218 1.59 -7.55 -7.85
CA THR A 218 2.14 -7.72 -9.22
C THR A 218 2.87 -6.46 -9.68
N ASP A 219 2.31 -5.28 -9.38
CA ASP A 219 2.90 -4.01 -9.79
C ASP A 219 4.26 -3.76 -9.12
N ALA A 220 4.41 -4.16 -7.85
CA ALA A 220 5.69 -4.09 -7.14
C ALA A 220 6.70 -5.12 -7.68
N ILE A 221 6.25 -6.33 -8.02
CA ILE A 221 7.10 -7.38 -8.61
C ILE A 221 7.60 -6.96 -10.00
N ASP A 222 6.73 -6.35 -10.82
CA ASP A 222 7.08 -5.88 -12.16
C ASP A 222 8.15 -4.79 -12.14
N ALA A 223 8.26 -4.05 -11.05
CA ALA A 223 9.26 -3.00 -10.89
C ALA A 223 10.67 -3.50 -10.54
N PHE A 224 10.84 -4.72 -10.02
CA PHE A 224 12.15 -5.26 -9.72
C PHE A 224 13.00 -5.46 -10.97
N SER A 225 14.31 -5.39 -10.81
CA SER A 225 15.27 -5.72 -11.89
C SER A 225 15.17 -7.20 -12.30
N VAL A 226 15.61 -7.53 -13.49
CA VAL A 226 15.72 -8.92 -13.98
C VAL A 226 17.06 -9.56 -13.61
N ASP A 227 17.97 -8.82 -12.97
CA ASP A 227 19.29 -9.30 -12.60
C ASP A 227 19.18 -10.46 -11.58
N LYS A 228 19.81 -11.60 -11.86
CA LYS A 228 19.78 -12.80 -11.01
C LYS A 228 20.61 -12.66 -9.73
N ASP A 229 21.57 -11.74 -9.71
CA ASP A 229 22.45 -11.53 -8.57
C ASP A 229 21.90 -10.51 -7.55
N VAL A 230 20.64 -10.12 -7.72
CA VAL A 230 19.93 -9.23 -6.81
C VAL A 230 18.99 -10.02 -5.91
N ARG A 231 19.04 -9.76 -4.60
CA ARG A 231 18.03 -10.23 -3.64
C ARG A 231 16.81 -9.33 -3.72
N ARG A 232 15.63 -9.90 -3.83
CA ARG A 232 14.36 -9.14 -3.88
C ARG A 232 13.51 -9.46 -2.68
N LEU A 233 13.19 -8.43 -1.91
CA LEU A 233 12.30 -8.49 -0.76
C LEU A 233 11.03 -7.73 -1.08
N LEU A 234 9.90 -8.41 -1.05
CA LEU A 234 8.57 -7.81 -1.20
C LEU A 234 7.95 -7.68 0.20
N VAL A 235 7.95 -6.46 0.73
CA VAL A 235 7.37 -6.17 2.04
C VAL A 235 5.92 -5.74 1.84
N VAL A 236 5.00 -6.48 2.44
CA VAL A 236 3.55 -6.24 2.33
C VAL A 236 3.00 -5.85 3.69
N MET A 237 2.37 -4.68 3.76
CA MET A 237 1.63 -4.26 4.94
C MET A 237 0.25 -4.89 4.90
N ASN A 238 0.00 -5.85 5.81
CA ASN A 238 -1.28 -6.55 5.90
C ASN A 238 -2.14 -5.92 7.00
N LEU A 239 -3.11 -5.13 6.61
CA LEU A 239 -4.05 -4.44 7.51
C LEU A 239 -5.25 -5.31 7.90
N PHE A 240 -5.47 -6.45 7.21
CA PHE A 240 -6.63 -7.31 7.35
C PHE A 240 -6.22 -8.75 7.64
N PRO A 241 -5.76 -9.06 8.85
CA PRO A 241 -5.39 -10.43 9.22
C PRO A 241 -6.61 -11.35 9.17
N GLN A 242 -6.35 -12.64 9.01
CA GLN A 242 -7.40 -13.66 9.10
C GLN A 242 -7.86 -13.82 10.56
N GLY A 243 -9.16 -14.04 10.71
CA GLY A 243 -9.78 -14.17 12.02
C GLY A 243 -10.37 -12.84 12.50
N ALA A 244 -11.55 -12.92 13.09
CA ALA A 244 -12.20 -11.82 13.77
C ALA A 244 -13.24 -12.38 14.71
N ARG A 245 -13.76 -11.55 15.62
CA ARG A 245 -14.91 -11.90 16.43
C ARG A 245 -16.18 -11.95 15.59
N LEU A 246 -17.15 -12.67 16.10
CA LEU A 246 -18.48 -12.65 15.50
C LEU A 246 -19.12 -11.26 15.72
N PRO A 247 -19.54 -10.54 14.67
CA PRO A 247 -20.16 -9.26 14.79
C PRO A 247 -21.50 -9.36 15.54
N THR A 248 -21.78 -8.41 16.40
CA THR A 248 -22.97 -8.37 17.26
C THR A 248 -23.92 -7.23 16.91
N THR A 249 -23.48 -6.27 16.10
CA THR A 249 -24.26 -5.12 15.64
C THR A 249 -24.27 -5.05 14.13
N LEU A 250 -25.26 -4.37 13.55
CA LEU A 250 -25.32 -4.13 12.10
C LEU A 250 -24.08 -3.38 11.59
N PHE A 251 -23.55 -2.49 12.40
CA PHE A 251 -22.36 -1.73 12.07
C PHE A 251 -21.13 -2.64 11.97
N GLU A 252 -20.90 -3.50 12.98
CA GLU A 252 -19.83 -4.52 12.95
C GLU A 252 -19.98 -5.51 11.81
N VAL A 253 -21.21 -5.87 11.42
CA VAL A 253 -21.44 -6.69 10.23
C VAL A 253 -20.94 -5.99 8.96
N THR A 254 -21.21 -4.68 8.84
CA THR A 254 -20.76 -3.90 7.68
C THR A 254 -19.23 -3.81 7.64
N GLU A 255 -18.61 -3.50 8.78
CA GLU A 255 -17.15 -3.47 8.89
C GLU A 255 -16.54 -4.85 8.56
N ARG A 256 -17.10 -5.92 9.08
CA ARG A 256 -16.61 -7.27 8.79
C ARG A 256 -16.71 -7.64 7.31
N VAL A 257 -17.77 -7.21 6.63
CA VAL A 257 -17.90 -7.40 5.17
C VAL A 257 -16.78 -6.67 4.42
N ASP A 258 -16.45 -5.45 4.82
CA ASP A 258 -15.37 -4.67 4.21
C ASP A 258 -13.99 -5.30 4.50
N GLU A 259 -13.73 -5.75 5.73
CA GLU A 259 -12.51 -6.51 6.06
C GLU A 259 -12.34 -7.75 5.19
N LEU A 260 -13.41 -8.54 5.01
CA LEU A 260 -13.37 -9.73 4.17
C LEU A 260 -13.13 -9.40 2.69
N ARG A 261 -13.66 -8.27 2.21
CA ARG A 261 -13.43 -7.81 0.83
C ARG A 261 -11.98 -7.39 0.62
N PHE A 262 -11.42 -6.64 1.56
CA PHE A 262 -10.09 -6.04 1.43
C PHE A 262 -8.96 -7.01 1.78
N GLY A 263 -9.19 -7.95 2.71
CA GLY A 263 -8.17 -8.89 3.19
C GLY A 263 -8.04 -10.20 2.41
N ASN A 264 -9.06 -10.57 1.65
CA ASN A 264 -9.18 -11.95 1.14
C ASN A 264 -8.17 -12.31 0.03
N ARG A 265 -7.66 -11.36 -0.73
CA ARG A 265 -6.76 -11.63 -1.87
C ARG A 265 -5.32 -11.89 -1.44
N LEU A 266 -4.80 -11.16 -0.47
CA LEU A 266 -3.38 -11.24 -0.09
C LEU A 266 -2.92 -12.68 0.14
N HIS A 267 -3.64 -13.45 0.94
CA HIS A 267 -3.27 -14.83 1.25
C HIS A 267 -3.25 -15.76 0.01
N GLN A 268 -4.11 -15.53 -0.97
CA GLN A 268 -4.13 -16.31 -2.22
C GLN A 268 -2.98 -15.87 -3.14
N ASP A 269 -2.72 -14.58 -3.22
CA ASP A 269 -1.70 -14.00 -4.08
C ASP A 269 -0.29 -14.35 -3.57
N THR A 270 -0.05 -14.32 -2.25
CA THR A 270 1.21 -14.76 -1.63
C THR A 270 1.47 -16.25 -1.92
N LYS A 271 0.47 -17.12 -1.71
CA LYS A 271 0.61 -18.56 -2.05
C LYS A 271 0.87 -18.78 -3.53
N THR A 272 0.29 -17.99 -4.40
CA THR A 272 0.51 -18.09 -5.84
C THR A 272 1.94 -17.66 -6.19
N ALA A 273 2.43 -16.57 -5.61
CA ALA A 273 3.81 -16.11 -5.78
C ALA A 273 4.82 -17.17 -5.31
N ASP A 274 4.59 -17.78 -4.16
CA ASP A 274 5.45 -18.87 -3.64
C ASP A 274 5.46 -20.09 -4.56
N ARG A 275 4.32 -20.48 -5.11
CA ARG A 275 4.24 -21.57 -6.10
C ARG A 275 4.98 -21.24 -7.38
N ILE A 276 4.86 -20.02 -7.88
CA ILE A 276 5.60 -19.55 -9.07
C ILE A 276 7.10 -19.59 -8.78
N ASN A 277 7.54 -19.10 -7.63
CA ASN A 277 8.94 -19.13 -7.21
C ASN A 277 9.47 -20.57 -7.19
N MET A 278 8.73 -21.49 -6.56
CA MET A 278 9.11 -22.91 -6.48
C MET A 278 9.21 -23.55 -7.87
N LEU A 279 8.21 -23.33 -8.72
CA LEU A 279 8.21 -23.92 -10.08
C LEU A 279 9.34 -23.36 -10.94
N ALA A 280 9.53 -22.04 -10.95
CA ALA A 280 10.57 -21.40 -11.71
C ALA A 280 11.98 -21.85 -11.30
N SER A 281 12.22 -21.94 -9.98
CA SER A 281 13.49 -22.44 -9.43
C SER A 281 13.72 -23.91 -9.78
N THR A 282 12.68 -24.74 -9.71
CA THR A 282 12.77 -26.17 -10.06
C THR A 282 13.07 -26.35 -11.55
N ILE A 283 12.39 -25.61 -12.42
CA ILE A 283 12.62 -25.66 -13.87
C ILE A 283 14.06 -25.23 -14.20
N ASP A 284 14.57 -24.17 -13.58
CA ASP A 284 15.94 -23.71 -13.80
C ASP A 284 16.97 -24.75 -13.33
N ALA A 285 16.75 -25.35 -12.17
CA ALA A 285 17.63 -26.41 -11.63
C ALA A 285 17.62 -27.65 -12.53
N LEU A 286 16.46 -28.13 -12.97
CA LEU A 286 16.33 -29.28 -13.85
C LEU A 286 16.97 -29.05 -15.22
N ALA A 287 16.78 -27.85 -15.78
CA ALA A 287 17.41 -27.47 -17.04
C ALA A 287 18.95 -27.49 -16.97
N GLY A 288 19.52 -27.18 -15.80
CA GLY A 288 20.97 -27.27 -15.55
C GLY A 288 21.51 -28.70 -15.47
N LEU A 289 20.65 -29.68 -15.26
CA LEU A 289 21.02 -31.11 -15.20
C LEU A 289 20.98 -31.82 -16.56
N VAL A 290 20.37 -31.21 -17.59
CA VAL A 290 20.23 -31.80 -18.93
C VAL A 290 21.51 -31.56 -19.72
N PRO A 291 22.26 -32.60 -20.14
CA PRO A 291 23.43 -32.42 -20.96
C PRO A 291 23.02 -32.10 -22.39
N GLY A 292 23.62 -31.06 -22.98
CA GLY A 292 23.39 -30.65 -24.35
C GLY A 292 22.30 -29.57 -24.54
N GLU A 293 21.92 -29.32 -25.79
CA GLU A 293 20.90 -28.33 -26.12
C GLU A 293 19.50 -28.88 -25.86
N LEU A 294 18.67 -28.06 -25.22
CA LEU A 294 17.26 -28.39 -24.98
C LEU A 294 16.46 -28.31 -26.30
N PRO A 295 15.47 -29.19 -26.50
CA PRO A 295 14.49 -29.00 -27.58
C PRO A 295 13.88 -27.59 -27.56
N PRO A 296 13.60 -26.98 -28.77
CA PRO A 296 13.17 -25.58 -28.85
C PRO A 296 11.97 -25.21 -27.92
N GLU A 297 10.98 -26.09 -27.81
CA GLU A 297 9.80 -25.86 -26.93
C GLU A 297 10.21 -25.83 -25.45
N LEU A 298 11.09 -26.74 -25.03
CA LEU A 298 11.59 -26.77 -23.66
C LEU A 298 12.51 -25.60 -23.37
N ALA A 299 13.35 -25.21 -24.34
CA ALA A 299 14.20 -24.04 -24.22
C ALA A 299 13.38 -22.76 -24.03
N LEU A 300 12.25 -22.60 -24.74
CA LEU A 300 11.33 -21.49 -24.58
C LEU A 300 10.68 -21.48 -23.18
N ASN A 301 10.23 -22.63 -22.71
CA ASN A 301 9.63 -22.75 -21.38
C ASN A 301 10.63 -22.44 -20.25
N VAL A 302 11.87 -22.91 -20.39
CA VAL A 302 12.96 -22.59 -19.47
C VAL A 302 13.30 -21.10 -19.49
N ALA A 303 13.37 -20.50 -20.68
CA ALA A 303 13.59 -19.06 -20.81
C ALA A 303 12.47 -18.25 -20.16
N THR A 304 11.22 -18.67 -20.33
CA THR A 304 10.04 -18.08 -19.67
C THR A 304 10.13 -18.21 -18.15
N ALA A 305 10.45 -19.41 -17.64
CA ALA A 305 10.63 -19.62 -16.20
C ALA A 305 11.76 -18.75 -15.61
N ARG A 306 12.86 -18.60 -16.37
CA ARG A 306 14.00 -17.75 -16.00
C ARG A 306 13.70 -16.25 -16.03
N ALA A 307 12.66 -15.84 -16.75
CA ALA A 307 12.20 -14.45 -16.78
C ALA A 307 11.38 -14.07 -15.54
N PHE A 308 10.86 -15.04 -14.77
CA PHE A 308 10.20 -14.74 -13.51
C PHE A 308 11.17 -14.16 -12.49
N LYS A 309 10.76 -13.07 -11.86
CA LYS A 309 11.52 -12.42 -10.79
C LYS A 309 11.21 -13.14 -9.49
N LEU A 310 12.14 -13.98 -9.03
CA LEU A 310 11.99 -14.65 -7.74
C LEU A 310 12.02 -13.60 -6.62
N VAL A 311 10.99 -13.58 -5.80
CA VAL A 311 10.84 -12.62 -4.71
C VAL A 311 10.59 -13.33 -3.38
N LYS A 312 11.18 -12.85 -2.30
CA LYS A 312 10.82 -13.25 -0.94
C LYS A 312 9.77 -12.29 -0.42
N THR A 313 8.56 -12.77 -0.22
CA THR A 313 7.47 -11.98 0.37
C THR A 313 7.56 -12.02 1.90
N ILE A 314 7.41 -10.86 2.53
CA ILE A 314 7.41 -10.68 3.98
C ILE A 314 6.18 -9.87 4.34
N GLU A 315 5.27 -10.46 5.10
CA GLU A 315 4.08 -9.79 5.57
C GLU A 315 4.33 -9.14 6.94
N VAL A 316 4.06 -7.84 7.03
CA VAL A 316 4.01 -7.09 8.28
C VAL A 316 2.53 -6.92 8.63
N THR A 317 2.03 -7.81 9.46
CA THR A 317 0.60 -7.97 9.70
C THR A 317 0.15 -7.22 10.94
N LEU A 318 -0.91 -6.42 10.79
CA LEU A 318 -1.60 -5.81 11.92
C LEU A 318 -2.17 -6.92 12.82
N GLU A 319 -1.68 -7.00 14.03
CA GLU A 319 -2.24 -7.93 15.02
C GLU A 319 -3.49 -7.30 15.66
N PRO A 320 -4.56 -8.08 15.89
CA PRO A 320 -5.70 -7.60 16.63
C PRO A 320 -5.26 -7.13 18.01
N GLU A 321 -5.55 -5.88 18.37
CA GLU A 321 -5.39 -5.43 19.74
C GLU A 321 -6.26 -6.31 20.63
N SER A 322 -5.78 -6.65 21.85
CA SER A 322 -6.33 -7.62 22.79
C SER A 322 -7.85 -7.71 22.88
N GLU A 323 -8.38 -8.79 23.50
CA GLU A 323 -9.81 -9.15 23.64
C GLU A 323 -10.82 -8.05 24.04
N SER A 324 -10.36 -6.87 24.42
CA SER A 324 -11.18 -5.72 24.83
C SER A 324 -11.30 -4.62 23.76
N ALA A 325 -10.64 -4.77 22.62
CA ALA A 325 -10.60 -3.73 21.62
C ALA A 325 -11.82 -3.78 20.70
N ASP A 326 -12.57 -2.76 20.72
CA ASP A 326 -13.59 -2.25 19.78
C ASP A 326 -12.92 -1.68 18.49
N GLU A 327 -12.52 -2.47 17.57
CA GLU A 327 -11.15 -2.72 17.34
C GLU A 327 -10.60 -2.50 15.99
N TYR A 328 -11.29 -2.65 14.97
CA TYR A 328 -10.82 -2.36 13.61
C TYR A 328 -11.46 -1.07 13.12
N GLY A 329 -11.09 0.03 13.75
CA GLY A 329 -11.68 1.30 13.39
C GLY A 329 -11.05 1.89 12.13
N PHE A 330 -11.51 1.54 10.94
CA PHE A 330 -11.24 2.28 9.70
C PHE A 330 -11.43 3.80 9.84
N ARG A 331 -12.19 4.22 10.86
CA ARG A 331 -12.61 5.59 11.11
C ARG A 331 -12.01 6.20 12.37
N ASP A 332 -11.23 5.46 13.14
CA ASP A 332 -10.65 5.98 14.37
C ASP A 332 -9.39 6.83 14.08
N PHE A 333 -9.61 8.06 13.69
CA PHE A 333 -8.59 9.09 13.52
C PHE A 333 -8.28 9.86 14.82
N SER A 334 -8.72 9.36 15.98
CA SER A 334 -8.32 9.95 17.26
C SER A 334 -6.81 9.89 17.47
N ARG A 335 -6.26 10.84 18.22
CA ARG A 335 -4.83 10.85 18.53
C ARG A 335 -4.38 9.54 19.15
N GLU A 336 -5.14 9.02 20.11
CA GLU A 336 -4.83 7.75 20.78
C GLU A 336 -4.81 6.56 19.78
N GLY A 337 -5.82 6.46 18.92
CA GLY A 337 -5.90 5.40 17.91
C GLY A 337 -4.76 5.45 16.90
N ILE A 338 -4.42 6.64 16.41
CA ILE A 338 -3.29 6.83 15.48
C ILE A 338 -1.96 6.48 16.15
N GLU A 339 -1.69 6.98 17.36
CA GLU A 339 -0.42 6.71 18.05
C GLU A 339 -0.27 5.25 18.45
N SER A 340 -1.35 4.58 18.89
CA SER A 340 -1.34 3.14 19.20
C SER A 340 -0.98 2.33 17.96
N ARG A 341 -1.67 2.55 16.84
CA ARG A 341 -1.40 1.83 15.58
C ARG A 341 -0.01 2.12 15.03
N ARG A 342 0.44 3.38 15.09
CA ARG A 342 1.81 3.73 14.71
C ARG A 342 2.85 2.97 15.53
N ALA A 343 2.67 2.91 16.85
CA ALA A 343 3.59 2.20 17.74
C ALA A 343 3.59 0.70 17.46
N ALA A 344 2.41 0.09 17.28
CA ALA A 344 2.27 -1.32 16.93
C ALA A 344 2.92 -1.64 15.59
N GLY A 345 2.63 -0.85 14.54
CA GLY A 345 3.22 -1.05 13.21
C GLY A 345 4.74 -0.97 13.23
N ARG A 346 5.29 0.01 13.98
CA ARG A 346 6.73 0.10 14.15
C ARG A 346 7.33 -1.12 14.86
N ALA A 347 6.71 -1.58 15.94
CA ALA A 347 7.20 -2.71 16.73
C ALA A 347 7.18 -4.02 15.91
N ILE A 348 6.05 -4.31 15.26
CA ILE A 348 5.88 -5.52 14.43
C ILE A 348 6.83 -5.48 13.23
N ALA A 349 6.96 -4.33 12.55
CA ALA A 349 7.89 -4.21 11.42
C ALA A 349 9.34 -4.47 11.85
N LEU A 350 9.77 -3.93 12.99
CA LEU A 350 11.13 -4.20 13.51
C LEU A 350 11.32 -5.69 13.83
N SER A 351 10.38 -6.33 14.50
CA SER A 351 10.51 -7.76 14.84
C SER A 351 10.49 -8.67 13.61
N THR A 352 9.70 -8.32 12.60
CA THR A 352 9.53 -9.11 11.37
C THR A 352 10.68 -8.91 10.38
N LEU A 353 11.13 -7.66 10.21
CA LEU A 353 12.10 -7.31 9.15
C LEU A 353 13.56 -7.39 9.62
N ARG A 354 13.86 -7.12 10.90
CA ARG A 354 15.24 -7.13 11.40
C ARG A 354 16.00 -8.43 11.09
N PRO A 355 15.43 -9.65 11.25
CA PRO A 355 16.13 -10.88 10.89
C PRO A 355 16.56 -10.96 9.42
N GLU A 356 15.82 -10.31 8.52
CA GLU A 356 16.14 -10.26 7.10
C GLU A 356 17.27 -9.29 6.79
N PHE A 357 17.31 -8.17 7.52
CA PHE A 357 18.37 -7.17 7.38
C PHE A 357 19.67 -7.60 8.05
N ASP A 358 19.61 -8.42 9.10
CA ASP A 358 20.80 -8.98 9.76
C ASP A 358 21.48 -10.08 8.91
N GLN A 359 20.82 -10.56 7.85
CA GLN A 359 21.35 -11.53 6.87
C GLN A 359 21.95 -10.87 5.62
N LEU A 360 21.96 -9.54 5.52
CA LEU A 360 22.56 -8.83 4.41
C LEU A 360 24.09 -8.81 4.55
#